data_767772bf51578fdb4f466177b617cccd
#
_entry.id   767772bf51578fdb4f466177b617cccd
#
_cell.length_a   1.000
_cell.length_b   1.000
_cell.length_c   1.000
_cell.angle_alpha   90.00
_cell.angle_beta   90.00
_cell.angle_gamma   90.00
#
_symmetry.space_group_name_H-M   'P 1'
#
loop_
_entity.id
_entity.type
_entity.pdbx_description
1 polymer ?
#
loop_
_entity_poly.entity_id
_entity_poly.type
_entity_poly.pdbx_seq_one_letter_code
_entity_poly.pdbx_strand_id
1 'polypeptide(L)'
;SRSRGLGDVYKRQDHSTWAVLPHKFEAGTPAIGEAVGMGAAIRYLQMVGLEAIQAWEAQLTRHLFARLQAIDGVRVLGPTPDQQPERGALATFLVDGVHANDIAALIDASGICIRSGHHCCQPLHRIYDVTASARASLSFTSTFEEIDRFSEELASTVAFLREHS
;
A
#
# COMPACT_ATOMS: atom_id res chain seq x y z
N SER A 1 30.55 -16.02 16.69
CA SER A 1 29.70 -15.72 15.52
C SER A 1 28.25 -15.80 15.95
N ARG A 2 27.55 -14.68 15.88
CA ARG A 2 26.12 -14.63 16.20
C ARG A 2 25.36 -15.25 15.03
N SER A 3 24.77 -16.43 15.22
CA SER A 3 23.81 -17.02 14.29
C SER A 3 22.54 -16.15 14.28
N ARG A 4 22.44 -15.25 13.31
CA ARG A 4 21.21 -14.50 13.09
C ARG A 4 20.19 -15.40 12.38
N GLY A 5 19.08 -15.71 13.06
CA GLY A 5 17.87 -16.17 12.39
C GLY A 5 17.89 -17.57 11.81
N LEU A 6 18.67 -18.46 12.37
CA LEU A 6 18.63 -19.87 12.04
C LEU A 6 17.92 -20.60 13.17
N GLY A 7 16.78 -21.14 12.88
CA GLY A 7 15.82 -21.81 13.72
C GLY A 7 16.34 -22.77 14.80
N ASP A 8 15.54 -23.71 15.16
CA ASP A 8 15.77 -24.56 16.33
C ASP A 8 17.12 -25.33 16.22
N VAL A 9 17.95 -25.16 17.25
CA VAL A 9 19.31 -25.72 17.33
C VAL A 9 19.43 -26.53 18.58
N TYR A 10 19.72 -27.79 18.46
CA TYR A 10 20.09 -28.62 19.62
C TYR A 10 21.51 -28.26 20.11
N LYS A 11 21.57 -27.57 21.24
CA LYS A 11 22.84 -27.14 21.85
C LYS A 11 23.33 -28.21 22.82
N ARG A 12 24.53 -28.72 22.56
CA ARG A 12 25.32 -29.51 23.54
C ARG A 12 26.49 -28.67 24.05
N GLN A 13 27.16 -29.10 25.06
CA GLN A 13 28.27 -28.33 25.67
C GLN A 13 29.44 -28.13 24.68
N ASP A 14 29.65 -29.07 23.79
CA ASP A 14 30.78 -29.16 22.87
C ASP A 14 30.41 -28.87 21.41
N HIS A 15 29.13 -29.07 21.03
CA HIS A 15 28.67 -28.86 19.65
C HIS A 15 27.18 -28.53 19.56
N SER A 16 26.78 -28.07 18.40
CA SER A 16 25.37 -27.78 18.06
C SER A 16 25.00 -28.49 16.77
N THR A 17 23.78 -28.98 16.68
CA THR A 17 23.22 -29.57 15.49
C THR A 17 21.96 -28.81 15.05
N TRP A 18 21.75 -28.73 13.76
CA TRP A 18 20.57 -28.05 13.21
C TRP A 18 19.36 -28.99 13.23
N ALA A 19 18.20 -28.45 13.52
CA ALA A 19 16.95 -29.16 13.39
C ALA A 19 16.65 -29.51 11.91
N VAL A 20 15.74 -30.44 11.69
CA VAL A 20 15.27 -30.79 10.35
C VAL A 20 14.39 -29.66 9.76
N LEU A 21 14.21 -29.66 8.46
CA LEU A 21 13.27 -28.75 7.80
C LEU A 21 11.83 -29.07 8.23
N PRO A 22 10.98 -28.04 8.45
CA PRO A 22 11.24 -26.60 8.32
C PRO A 22 11.86 -25.95 9.56
N HIS A 23 11.92 -26.63 10.70
CA HIS A 23 12.25 -26.08 12.03
C HIS A 23 13.62 -25.40 12.11
N LYS A 24 14.58 -25.83 11.29
CA LYS A 24 15.90 -25.17 11.26
C LYS A 24 15.84 -23.70 10.84
N PHE A 25 14.76 -23.24 10.21
CA PHE A 25 14.55 -21.85 9.79
C PHE A 25 13.59 -21.08 10.70
N GLU A 26 13.02 -21.74 11.70
CA GLU A 26 12.07 -21.17 12.65
C GLU A 26 12.78 -20.87 13.98
N ALA A 27 12.70 -19.62 14.42
CA ALA A 27 13.34 -19.17 15.66
C ALA A 27 12.30 -19.05 16.77
N GLY A 28 12.08 -20.18 17.47
CA GLY A 28 11.15 -20.25 18.60
C GLY A 28 9.76 -20.76 18.22
N THR A 29 8.76 -20.45 19.05
CA THR A 29 7.37 -20.87 18.83
C THR A 29 6.82 -20.24 17.56
N PRO A 30 6.21 -21.01 16.63
CA PRO A 30 5.56 -20.47 15.45
C PRO A 30 4.44 -19.48 15.80
N ALA A 31 4.12 -18.57 14.87
CA ALA A 31 3.04 -17.60 14.99
C ALA A 31 1.66 -18.27 14.85
N ILE A 32 1.28 -19.08 15.84
CA ILE A 32 0.06 -19.92 15.80
C ILE A 32 -1.19 -19.06 15.87
N GLY A 33 -1.23 -18.06 16.75
CA GLY A 33 -2.36 -17.15 16.90
C GLY A 33 -2.65 -16.38 15.62
N GLU A 34 -1.59 -15.88 14.99
CA GLU A 34 -1.66 -15.14 13.72
C GLU A 34 -2.12 -16.03 12.56
N ALA A 35 -1.66 -17.29 12.51
CA ALA A 35 -2.11 -18.25 11.50
C ALA A 35 -3.61 -18.58 11.64
N VAL A 36 -4.09 -18.75 12.86
CA VAL A 36 -5.54 -18.95 13.14
C VAL A 36 -6.33 -17.71 12.78
N GLY A 37 -5.84 -16.51 13.15
CA GLY A 37 -6.45 -15.23 12.81
C GLY A 37 -6.53 -15.01 11.30
N MET A 38 -5.46 -15.30 10.57
CA MET A 38 -5.45 -15.23 9.09
C MET A 38 -6.46 -16.20 8.48
N GLY A 39 -6.58 -17.43 9.01
CA GLY A 39 -7.59 -18.38 8.58
C GLY A 39 -9.03 -17.86 8.78
N ALA A 40 -9.29 -17.13 9.88
CA ALA A 40 -10.57 -16.49 10.12
C ALA A 40 -10.84 -15.35 9.14
N ALA A 41 -9.84 -14.50 8.87
CA ALA A 41 -9.93 -13.41 7.90
C ALA A 41 -10.21 -13.92 6.48
N ILE A 42 -9.54 -14.99 6.05
CA ILE A 42 -9.78 -15.62 4.74
C ILE A 42 -11.23 -16.10 4.63
N ARG A 43 -11.76 -16.78 5.65
CA ARG A 43 -13.16 -17.22 5.65
C ARG A 43 -14.14 -16.03 5.58
N TYR A 44 -13.84 -14.94 6.26
CA TYR A 44 -14.63 -13.72 6.18
C TYR A 44 -14.66 -13.15 4.75
N LEU A 45 -13.51 -13.02 4.10
CA LEU A 45 -13.42 -12.55 2.71
C LEU A 45 -14.17 -13.49 1.74
N GLN A 46 -14.10 -14.81 1.96
CA GLN A 46 -14.85 -15.80 1.18
C GLN A 46 -16.36 -15.66 1.36
N MET A 47 -16.82 -15.32 2.56
CA MET A 47 -18.26 -15.06 2.81
C MET A 47 -18.75 -13.77 2.14
N VAL A 48 -17.91 -12.73 2.09
CA VAL A 48 -18.22 -11.49 1.34
C VAL A 48 -18.25 -11.78 -0.17
N GLY A 49 -17.35 -12.65 -0.65
CA GLY A 49 -17.19 -13.02 -2.05
C GLY A 49 -16.11 -12.22 -2.75
N LEU A 50 -15.07 -12.89 -3.20
CA LEU A 50 -13.91 -12.23 -3.81
C LEU A 50 -14.26 -11.51 -5.12
N GLU A 51 -15.19 -12.06 -5.92
CA GLU A 51 -15.66 -11.42 -7.15
C GLU A 51 -16.46 -10.14 -6.84
N ALA A 52 -17.26 -10.13 -5.78
CA ALA A 52 -17.99 -8.94 -5.33
C ALA A 52 -17.04 -7.85 -4.84
N ILE A 53 -16.03 -8.25 -4.08
CA ILE A 53 -14.94 -7.34 -3.63
C ILE A 53 -14.24 -6.72 -4.84
N GLN A 54 -13.80 -7.53 -5.79
CA GLN A 54 -13.13 -7.06 -7.00
C GLN A 54 -13.99 -6.11 -7.82
N ALA A 55 -15.27 -6.43 -8.00
CA ALA A 55 -16.20 -5.59 -8.75
C ALA A 55 -16.43 -4.23 -8.07
N TRP A 56 -16.52 -4.20 -6.75
CA TRP A 56 -16.63 -2.99 -5.97
C TRP A 56 -15.36 -2.14 -6.04
N GLU A 57 -14.21 -2.73 -5.78
CA GLU A 57 -12.90 -2.07 -5.84
C GLU A 57 -12.61 -1.51 -7.23
N ALA A 58 -13.05 -2.18 -8.30
CA ALA A 58 -12.92 -1.67 -9.65
C ALA A 58 -13.75 -0.40 -9.90
N GLN A 59 -14.94 -0.28 -9.30
CA GLN A 59 -15.75 0.95 -9.38
C GLN A 59 -15.08 2.10 -8.60
N LEU A 60 -14.65 1.82 -7.37
CA LEU A 60 -13.92 2.80 -6.54
C LEU A 60 -12.65 3.29 -7.24
N THR A 61 -11.92 2.37 -7.90
CA THR A 61 -10.68 2.73 -8.60
C THR A 61 -10.95 3.64 -9.78
N ARG A 62 -11.98 3.38 -10.58
CA ARG A 62 -12.38 4.29 -11.67
C ARG A 62 -12.74 5.68 -11.14
N HIS A 63 -13.47 5.74 -10.04
CA HIS A 63 -13.84 7.00 -9.40
C HIS A 63 -12.60 7.75 -8.89
N LEU A 64 -11.69 7.07 -8.20
CA LEU A 64 -10.43 7.66 -7.74
C LEU A 64 -9.61 8.25 -8.90
N PHE A 65 -9.50 7.53 -10.01
CA PHE A 65 -8.78 8.01 -11.19
C PHE A 65 -9.45 9.25 -11.79
N ALA A 66 -10.77 9.26 -11.92
CA ALA A 66 -11.52 10.40 -12.43
C ALA A 66 -11.32 11.64 -11.54
N ARG A 67 -11.36 11.46 -10.23
CA ARG A 67 -11.15 12.54 -9.25
C ARG A 67 -9.72 13.08 -9.29
N LEU A 68 -8.71 12.21 -9.32
CA LEU A 68 -7.31 12.62 -9.41
C LEU A 68 -6.98 13.35 -10.71
N GLN A 69 -7.50 12.88 -11.83
CA GLN A 69 -7.28 13.51 -13.15
C GLN A 69 -7.96 14.88 -13.30
N ALA A 70 -8.96 15.18 -12.47
CA ALA A 70 -9.62 16.48 -12.46
C ALA A 70 -8.82 17.57 -11.70
N ILE A 71 -7.77 17.18 -10.94
CA ILE A 71 -6.94 18.13 -10.20
C ILE A 71 -5.78 18.57 -11.11
N ASP A 72 -5.64 19.87 -11.32
CA ASP A 72 -4.59 20.44 -12.14
C ASP A 72 -3.18 20.08 -11.64
N GLY A 73 -2.31 19.65 -12.57
CA GLY A 73 -0.94 19.24 -12.29
C GLY A 73 -0.80 17.88 -11.59
N VAL A 74 -1.89 17.13 -11.36
CA VAL A 74 -1.82 15.76 -10.89
C VAL A 74 -1.62 14.80 -12.06
N ARG A 75 -0.58 13.98 -11.98
CA ARG A 75 -0.25 12.94 -12.96
C ARG A 75 -0.25 11.57 -12.30
N VAL A 76 -1.17 10.70 -12.70
CA VAL A 76 -1.24 9.31 -12.21
C VAL A 76 -0.23 8.45 -12.98
N LEU A 77 0.50 7.59 -12.28
CA LEU A 77 1.50 6.68 -12.85
C LEU A 77 0.86 5.31 -13.17
N GLY A 78 1.33 4.73 -14.26
CA GLY A 78 0.89 3.40 -14.72
C GLY A 78 -0.40 3.43 -15.54
N PRO A 79 -0.92 2.24 -15.92
CA PRO A 79 -2.09 2.11 -16.78
C PRO A 79 -3.36 2.60 -16.09
N THR A 80 -4.30 3.13 -16.86
CA THR A 80 -5.64 3.51 -16.37
C THR A 80 -6.51 2.26 -16.13
N PRO A 81 -7.63 2.39 -15.38
CA PRO A 81 -8.59 1.29 -15.21
C PRO A 81 -9.17 0.75 -16.53
N ASP A 82 -9.26 1.58 -17.56
CA ASP A 82 -9.75 1.17 -18.90
C ASP A 82 -8.68 0.37 -19.66
N GLN A 83 -7.41 0.71 -19.48
CA GLN A 83 -6.29 -0.02 -20.08
C GLN A 83 -6.01 -1.36 -19.38
N GLN A 84 -6.26 -1.43 -18.08
CA GLN A 84 -6.06 -2.63 -17.26
C GLN A 84 -7.19 -2.78 -16.22
N PRO A 85 -8.32 -3.37 -16.60
CA PRO A 85 -9.50 -3.51 -15.71
C PRO A 85 -9.24 -4.32 -14.44
N GLU A 86 -8.31 -5.26 -14.47
CA GLU A 86 -7.95 -6.15 -13.34
C GLU A 86 -6.85 -5.56 -12.43
N ARG A 87 -6.59 -4.26 -12.53
CA ARG A 87 -5.59 -3.61 -11.68
C ARG A 87 -5.99 -3.60 -10.21
N GLY A 88 -4.99 -3.51 -9.32
CA GLY A 88 -5.23 -3.33 -7.89
C GLY A 88 -5.91 -1.99 -7.57
N ALA A 89 -6.67 -1.95 -6.49
CA ALA A 89 -7.44 -0.80 -6.03
C ALA A 89 -6.54 0.28 -5.40
N LEU A 90 -5.69 0.89 -6.21
CA LEU A 90 -4.79 1.97 -5.80
C LEU A 90 -4.46 2.91 -6.96
N ALA A 91 -4.05 4.13 -6.63
CA ALA A 91 -3.46 5.07 -7.57
C ALA A 91 -2.16 5.63 -7.01
N THR A 92 -1.09 5.56 -7.80
CA THR A 92 0.18 6.24 -7.51
C THR A 92 0.26 7.48 -8.38
N PHE A 93 0.55 8.62 -7.78
CA PHE A 93 0.49 9.89 -8.48
C PHE A 93 1.61 10.85 -8.07
N LEU A 94 1.85 11.82 -8.92
CA LEU A 94 2.73 12.96 -8.71
C LEU A 94 1.90 14.24 -8.82
N VAL A 95 2.42 15.30 -8.23
CA VAL A 95 1.87 16.66 -8.38
C VAL A 95 3.01 17.56 -8.83
N ASP A 96 2.78 18.27 -9.90
CA ASP A 96 3.79 19.17 -10.49
C ASP A 96 4.21 20.26 -9.49
N GLY A 97 5.52 20.33 -9.24
CA GLY A 97 6.12 21.30 -8.32
C GLY A 97 5.92 21.00 -6.83
N VAL A 98 5.29 19.87 -6.44
CA VAL A 98 5.00 19.54 -5.05
C VAL A 98 5.59 18.20 -4.66
N HIS A 99 6.30 18.13 -3.55
CA HIS A 99 6.90 16.89 -3.10
C HIS A 99 5.86 15.96 -2.43
N ALA A 100 5.90 14.67 -2.72
CA ALA A 100 4.93 13.69 -2.23
C ALA A 100 4.85 13.59 -0.69
N ASN A 101 5.96 13.83 0.02
CA ASN A 101 5.98 13.81 1.49
C ASN A 101 5.19 14.99 2.09
N ASP A 102 5.26 16.17 1.46
CA ASP A 102 4.57 17.35 1.94
C ASP A 102 3.05 17.20 1.78
N ILE A 103 2.64 16.61 0.65
CA ILE A 103 1.22 16.23 0.42
C ILE A 103 0.78 15.27 1.52
N ALA A 104 1.50 14.18 1.76
CA ALA A 104 1.12 13.17 2.74
C ALA A 104 1.04 13.76 4.16
N ALA A 105 1.98 14.62 4.54
CA ALA A 105 2.01 15.25 5.87
C ALA A 105 0.84 16.21 6.10
N LEU A 106 0.45 17.00 5.09
CA LEU A 106 -0.66 17.94 5.24
C LEU A 106 -2.02 17.23 5.23
N ILE A 107 -2.23 16.27 4.34
CA ILE A 107 -3.47 15.49 4.27
C ILE A 107 -3.69 14.65 5.53
N ASP A 108 -2.63 14.16 6.17
CA ASP A 108 -2.69 13.42 7.43
C ASP A 108 -3.35 14.25 8.55
N ALA A 109 -3.12 15.57 8.58
CA ALA A 109 -3.75 16.47 9.53
C ALA A 109 -5.29 16.50 9.42
N SER A 110 -5.83 16.18 8.23
CA SER A 110 -7.27 16.04 7.98
C SER A 110 -7.80 14.61 8.24
N GLY A 111 -6.95 13.72 8.80
CA GLY A 111 -7.30 12.33 9.09
C GLY A 111 -7.38 11.44 7.84
N ILE A 112 -6.70 11.81 6.76
CA ILE A 112 -6.63 11.03 5.53
C ILE A 112 -5.21 10.50 5.36
N CYS A 113 -5.05 9.17 5.40
CA CYS A 113 -3.75 8.52 5.34
C CYS A 113 -3.43 8.06 3.92
N ILE A 114 -2.35 8.58 3.35
CA ILE A 114 -1.76 8.10 2.09
C ILE A 114 -0.29 7.73 2.30
N ARG A 115 0.27 6.98 1.39
CA ARG A 115 1.68 6.65 1.44
C ARG A 115 2.48 7.55 0.51
N SER A 116 3.67 8.00 0.96
CA SER A 116 4.64 8.71 0.12
C SER A 116 5.99 7.99 0.08
N GLY A 117 6.79 8.26 -0.95
CA GLY A 117 8.13 7.72 -1.13
C GLY A 117 8.26 6.73 -2.29
N HIS A 118 9.16 5.75 -2.16
CA HIS A 118 9.47 4.77 -3.23
C HIS A 118 8.54 3.54 -3.25
N HIS A 119 7.66 3.36 -2.27
CA HIS A 119 6.74 2.21 -2.14
C HIS A 119 7.42 0.83 -2.20
N CYS A 120 8.69 0.73 -1.74
CA CYS A 120 9.55 -0.45 -1.85
C CYS A 120 9.83 -0.89 -3.31
N CYS A 121 9.67 0.02 -4.29
CA CYS A 121 9.90 -0.24 -5.72
C CYS A 121 10.79 0.84 -6.36
N GLN A 122 11.94 1.13 -5.75
CA GLN A 122 12.89 2.14 -6.24
C GLN A 122 13.32 1.93 -7.71
N PRO A 123 13.53 0.70 -8.23
CA PRO A 123 13.83 0.51 -9.65
C PRO A 123 12.75 1.06 -10.58
N LEU A 124 11.47 0.90 -10.22
CA LEU A 124 10.35 1.44 -10.99
C LEU A 124 10.35 2.98 -10.98
N HIS A 125 10.67 3.61 -9.84
CA HIS A 125 10.79 5.08 -9.77
C HIS A 125 11.89 5.61 -10.68
N ARG A 126 13.01 4.88 -10.84
CA ARG A 126 14.07 5.24 -11.80
C ARG A 126 13.60 5.15 -13.26
N ILE A 127 12.73 4.18 -13.58
CA ILE A 127 12.17 4.06 -14.95
C ILE A 127 11.26 5.26 -15.25
N TYR A 128 10.52 5.74 -14.26
CA TYR A 128 9.67 6.93 -14.39
C TYR A 128 10.42 8.25 -14.22
N ASP A 129 11.72 8.18 -13.89
CA ASP A 129 12.58 9.34 -13.59
C ASP A 129 12.00 10.24 -12.49
N VAL A 130 11.56 9.60 -11.38
CA VAL A 130 10.97 10.29 -10.23
C VAL A 130 11.64 9.86 -8.93
N THR A 131 11.80 10.81 -8.00
CA THR A 131 12.45 10.58 -6.71
C THR A 131 11.50 9.99 -5.67
N ALA A 132 10.23 10.32 -5.73
CA ALA A 132 9.19 9.85 -4.82
C ALA A 132 7.81 10.04 -5.48
N SER A 133 6.82 9.33 -5.00
CA SER A 133 5.43 9.49 -5.41
C SER A 133 4.48 9.34 -4.22
N ALA A 134 3.26 9.87 -4.34
CA ALA A 134 2.18 9.62 -3.40
C ALA A 134 1.31 8.47 -3.89
N ARG A 135 0.74 7.67 -2.95
CA ARG A 135 -0.13 6.54 -3.28
C ARG A 135 -1.36 6.52 -2.40
N ALA A 136 -2.51 6.66 -3.00
CA ALA A 136 -3.80 6.35 -2.39
C ALA A 136 -4.13 4.86 -2.64
N SER A 137 -4.53 4.15 -1.59
CA SER A 137 -4.90 2.72 -1.66
C SER A 137 -6.30 2.56 -1.11
N LEU A 138 -7.13 1.81 -1.80
CA LEU A 138 -8.51 1.51 -1.45
C LEU A 138 -8.65 0.07 -1.02
N SER A 139 -9.75 -0.24 -0.36
CA SER A 139 -10.19 -1.60 -0.06
C SER A 139 -11.70 -1.72 -0.26
N PHE A 140 -12.22 -2.92 -0.15
CA PHE A 140 -13.66 -3.17 -0.25
C PHE A 140 -14.48 -2.46 0.85
N THR A 141 -13.85 -1.92 1.88
CA THR A 141 -14.49 -1.11 2.93
C THR A 141 -14.50 0.38 2.61
N SER A 142 -13.79 0.82 1.57
CA SER A 142 -13.76 2.22 1.15
C SER A 142 -15.06 2.63 0.46
N THR A 143 -15.36 3.94 0.49
CA THR A 143 -16.57 4.51 -0.10
C THR A 143 -16.25 5.59 -1.14
N PHE A 144 -17.25 5.96 -1.95
CA PHE A 144 -17.13 7.07 -2.90
C PHE A 144 -16.93 8.40 -2.17
N GLU A 145 -17.62 8.60 -1.06
CA GLU A 145 -17.55 9.80 -0.24
C GLU A 145 -16.15 10.02 0.35
N GLU A 146 -15.48 8.94 0.76
CA GLU A 146 -14.08 9.01 1.23
C GLU A 146 -13.13 9.42 0.10
N ILE A 147 -13.36 8.94 -1.12
CA ILE A 147 -12.57 9.32 -2.30
C ILE A 147 -12.83 10.79 -2.65
N ASP A 148 -14.08 11.23 -2.62
CA ASP A 148 -14.44 12.63 -2.89
C ASP A 148 -13.79 13.56 -1.87
N ARG A 149 -13.91 13.26 -0.57
CA ARG A 149 -13.25 14.01 0.49
C ARG A 149 -11.73 14.04 0.32
N PHE A 150 -11.11 12.90 -0.01
CA PHE A 150 -9.67 12.84 -0.29
C PHE A 150 -9.28 13.76 -1.45
N SER A 151 -10.04 13.75 -2.54
CA SER A 151 -9.71 14.55 -3.72
C SER A 151 -9.90 16.05 -3.49
N GLU A 152 -10.89 16.46 -2.71
CA GLU A 152 -11.11 17.85 -2.28
C GLU A 152 -9.97 18.34 -1.39
N GLU A 153 -9.58 17.53 -0.41
CA GLU A 153 -8.46 17.85 0.48
C GLU A 153 -7.13 17.90 -0.27
N LEU A 154 -6.92 16.98 -1.22
CA LEU A 154 -5.73 17.00 -2.08
C LEU A 154 -5.67 18.27 -2.93
N ALA A 155 -6.77 18.68 -3.53
CA ALA A 155 -6.83 19.91 -4.31
C ALA A 155 -6.50 21.14 -3.47
N SER A 156 -7.07 21.24 -2.27
CA SER A 156 -6.79 22.31 -1.30
C SER A 156 -5.32 22.33 -0.87
N THR A 157 -4.77 21.15 -0.56
CA THR A 157 -3.36 20.98 -0.16
C THR A 157 -2.41 21.39 -1.29
N VAL A 158 -2.70 21.01 -2.53
CA VAL A 158 -1.89 21.38 -3.70
C VAL A 158 -1.90 22.89 -3.91
N ALA A 159 -3.07 23.52 -3.82
CA ALA A 159 -3.19 24.97 -3.95
C ALA A 159 -2.36 25.69 -2.85
N PHE A 160 -2.51 25.27 -1.60
CA PHE A 160 -1.74 25.82 -0.47
C PHE A 160 -0.24 25.70 -0.66
N LEU A 161 0.26 24.51 -1.06
CA LEU A 161 1.70 24.27 -1.24
C LEU A 161 2.29 25.10 -2.38
N ARG A 162 1.53 25.31 -3.48
CA ARG A 162 1.96 26.15 -4.61
C ARG A 162 2.04 27.64 -4.27
N GLU A 163 1.18 28.11 -3.38
CA GLU A 163 1.20 29.52 -2.91
C GLU A 163 2.38 29.81 -1.97
N HIS A 164 2.96 28.75 -1.32
CA HIS A 164 3.99 28.89 -0.30
C HIS A 164 5.36 28.27 -0.69
N SER A 165 5.55 27.91 -1.96
CA SER A 165 6.79 27.31 -2.52
C SER A 165 7.76 28.28 -3.18
#